data_9952ceb079f06d68a7657ed9be10eda4
#
_entry.id   9952ceb079f06d68a7657ed9be10eda4
#
_cell.length_a   1.000
_cell.length_b   1.000
_cell.length_c   1.000
_cell.angle_alpha   90.00
_cell.angle_beta   90.00
_cell.angle_gamma   90.00
#
_symmetry.space_group_name_H-M   'P 1'
#
loop_
_entity.id
_entity.type
_entity.pdbx_description
1 polymer ?
#
loop_
_entity_poly.entity_id
_entity_poly.type
_entity_poly.pdbx_seq_one_letter_code
_entity_poly.pdbx_strand_id
1 'polypeptide(L)'
;MPDDLDHRLFAESVEHFNAGRYFEAHESWEDDWRHRAHRSEDWHFLKGLICLAVALHHHANANERGRGMLLRRALDSLEAVTYPDTWVNLDELRDWARRALADPQIIEHEVPRVVYVPPP
;
A
#
# COMPACT_ATOMS: atom_id res chain seq x y z
N MET A 1 -7.26 -9.81 7.29
CA MET A 1 -7.58 -9.80 5.84
C MET A 1 -9.08 -9.76 5.67
N PRO A 2 -9.63 -8.94 4.78
CA PRO A 2 -11.07 -8.91 4.57
C PRO A 2 -11.62 -10.28 4.14
N ASP A 3 -12.71 -10.72 4.79
CA ASP A 3 -13.31 -12.03 4.48
C ASP A 3 -13.91 -12.11 3.08
N ASP A 4 -14.34 -10.97 2.57
CA ASP A 4 -14.98 -10.83 1.25
C ASP A 4 -14.03 -10.30 0.19
N LEU A 5 -12.72 -10.42 0.41
CA LEU A 5 -11.73 -9.96 -0.56
C LEU A 5 -11.81 -10.79 -1.84
N ASP A 6 -11.89 -10.11 -2.98
CA ASP A 6 -11.72 -10.78 -4.26
C ASP A 6 -10.23 -11.03 -4.49
N HIS A 7 -9.80 -12.26 -4.22
CA HIS A 7 -8.39 -12.64 -4.26
C HIS A 7 -7.77 -12.49 -5.64
N ARG A 8 -8.52 -12.73 -6.69
CA ARG A 8 -8.02 -12.58 -8.06
C ARG A 8 -7.73 -11.11 -8.38
N LEU A 9 -8.67 -10.22 -8.06
CA LEU A 9 -8.49 -8.79 -8.30
C LEU A 9 -7.38 -8.23 -7.43
N PHE A 10 -7.29 -8.69 -6.19
CA PHE A 10 -6.23 -8.25 -5.28
C PHE A 10 -4.85 -8.69 -5.81
N ALA A 11 -4.73 -9.94 -6.28
CA ALA A 11 -3.49 -10.43 -6.88
C ALA A 11 -3.08 -9.61 -8.11
N GLU A 12 -4.03 -9.23 -8.95
CA GLU A 12 -3.76 -8.36 -10.10
C GLU A 12 -3.26 -6.98 -9.68
N SER A 13 -3.85 -6.41 -8.61
CA SER A 13 -3.42 -5.12 -8.07
C SER A 13 -1.99 -5.19 -7.53
N VAL A 14 -1.66 -6.27 -6.83
CA VAL A 14 -0.31 -6.52 -6.32
C VAL A 14 0.68 -6.63 -7.47
N GLU A 15 0.30 -7.31 -8.53
CA GLU A 15 1.15 -7.44 -9.72
C GLU A 15 1.44 -6.07 -10.35
N HIS A 16 0.43 -5.21 -10.47
CA HIS A 16 0.62 -3.83 -10.94
C HIS A 16 1.62 -3.09 -10.06
N PHE A 17 1.42 -3.13 -8.75
CA PHE A 17 2.29 -2.44 -7.81
C PHE A 17 3.74 -2.91 -7.95
N ASN A 18 3.95 -4.22 -7.94
CA ASN A 18 5.29 -4.80 -7.99
C ASN A 18 5.98 -4.58 -9.34
N ALA A 19 5.21 -4.31 -10.38
CA ALA A 19 5.74 -3.97 -11.71
C ALA A 19 5.98 -2.46 -11.88
N GLY A 20 5.76 -1.66 -10.83
CA GLY A 20 5.92 -0.21 -10.90
C GLY A 20 4.74 0.54 -11.51
N ARG A 21 3.65 -0.15 -11.78
CA ARG A 21 2.41 0.46 -12.29
C ARG A 21 1.57 0.96 -11.12
N TYR A 22 2.06 1.99 -10.44
CA TYR A 22 1.48 2.48 -9.20
C TYR A 22 0.12 3.14 -9.38
N PHE A 23 -0.08 3.82 -10.50
CA PHE A 23 -1.38 4.45 -10.78
C PHE A 23 -2.48 3.38 -10.94
N GLU A 24 -2.21 2.34 -11.72
CA GLU A 24 -3.15 1.24 -11.94
C GLU A 24 -3.43 0.47 -10.65
N ALA A 25 -2.39 0.22 -9.85
CA ALA A 25 -2.56 -0.45 -8.57
C ALA A 25 -3.48 0.35 -7.65
N HIS A 26 -3.26 1.66 -7.55
CA HIS A 26 -4.07 2.52 -6.69
C HIS A 26 -5.53 2.56 -7.15
N GLU A 27 -5.79 2.63 -8.43
CA GLU A 27 -7.16 2.64 -8.95
C GLU A 27 -7.88 1.34 -8.62
N SER A 28 -7.20 0.22 -8.78
CA SER A 28 -7.77 -1.10 -8.51
C SER A 28 -8.11 -1.26 -7.02
N TRP A 29 -7.21 -0.87 -6.13
CA TRP A 29 -7.47 -0.92 -4.69
C TRP A 29 -8.54 0.07 -4.25
N GLU A 30 -8.61 1.24 -4.88
CA GLU A 30 -9.60 2.26 -4.57
C GLU A 30 -11.03 1.81 -4.88
N ASP A 31 -11.22 1.03 -5.95
CA ASP A 31 -12.53 0.47 -6.28
C ASP A 31 -13.07 -0.41 -5.15
N ASP A 32 -12.23 -1.22 -4.54
CA ASP A 32 -12.59 -2.03 -3.38
C ASP A 32 -12.77 -1.16 -2.13
N TRP A 33 -11.84 -0.26 -1.90
CA TRP A 33 -11.82 0.60 -0.71
C TRP A 33 -13.09 1.42 -0.54
N ARG A 34 -13.67 1.90 -1.64
CA ARG A 34 -14.91 2.70 -1.61
C ARG A 34 -16.08 1.98 -0.97
N HIS A 35 -16.06 0.66 -0.95
CA HIS A 35 -17.13 -0.17 -0.40
C HIS A 35 -16.91 -0.59 1.05
N ARG A 36 -15.79 -0.21 1.63
CA ARG A 36 -15.46 -0.59 3.00
C ARG A 36 -16.07 0.40 4.00
N ALA A 37 -16.47 -0.13 5.17
CA ALA A 37 -16.99 0.72 6.23
C ALA A 37 -15.94 1.74 6.65
N HIS A 38 -16.33 3.00 6.75
CA HIS A 38 -15.43 4.12 7.03
C HIS A 38 -14.60 3.84 8.29
N ARG A 39 -13.28 3.95 8.15
CA ARG A 39 -12.26 3.74 9.20
C ARG A 39 -12.27 2.34 9.85
N SER A 40 -12.91 1.35 9.21
CA SER A 40 -12.74 -0.04 9.62
C SER A 40 -11.30 -0.51 9.36
N GLU A 41 -10.92 -1.64 9.95
CA GLU A 41 -9.59 -2.21 9.71
C GLU A 41 -9.36 -2.49 8.22
N ASP A 42 -10.38 -3.02 7.54
CA ASP A 42 -10.32 -3.27 6.10
C ASP A 42 -10.14 -1.98 5.31
N TRP A 43 -10.82 -0.91 5.72
CA TRP A 43 -10.66 0.42 5.12
C TRP A 43 -9.22 0.90 5.26
N HIS A 44 -8.63 0.77 6.45
CA HIS A 44 -7.25 1.18 6.69
C HIS A 44 -6.24 0.33 5.94
N PHE A 45 -6.49 -0.97 5.83
CA PHE A 45 -5.64 -1.87 5.06
C PHE A 45 -5.51 -1.41 3.61
N LEU A 46 -6.64 -1.21 2.96
CA LEU A 46 -6.64 -0.76 1.56
C LEU A 46 -6.14 0.67 1.42
N LYS A 47 -6.52 1.57 2.33
CA LYS A 47 -6.06 2.97 2.32
C LYS A 47 -4.53 3.04 2.42
N GLY A 48 -3.94 2.22 3.27
CA GLY A 48 -2.50 2.16 3.40
C GLY A 48 -1.80 1.77 2.11
N LEU A 49 -2.30 0.73 1.44
CA LEU A 49 -1.75 0.29 0.16
C LEU A 49 -1.94 1.34 -0.94
N ILE A 50 -3.12 1.96 -0.98
CA ILE A 50 -3.42 3.05 -1.93
C ILE A 50 -2.42 4.19 -1.75
N CYS A 51 -2.21 4.62 -0.51
CA CYS A 51 -1.31 5.73 -0.22
C CYS A 51 0.15 5.40 -0.55
N LEU A 52 0.60 4.16 -0.33
CA LEU A 52 1.93 3.73 -0.77
C LEU A 52 2.08 3.85 -2.28
N ALA A 53 1.09 3.38 -3.04
CA ALA A 53 1.13 3.44 -4.49
C ALA A 53 1.16 4.89 -4.98
N VAL A 54 0.32 5.76 -4.41
CA VAL A 54 0.28 7.17 -4.80
C VAL A 54 1.57 7.89 -4.41
N ALA A 55 2.16 7.56 -3.26
CA ALA A 55 3.44 8.13 -2.85
C ALA A 55 4.55 7.80 -3.86
N LEU A 56 4.61 6.55 -4.33
CA LEU A 56 5.60 6.14 -5.32
C LEU A 56 5.33 6.76 -6.70
N HIS A 57 4.07 6.96 -7.05
CA HIS A 57 3.69 7.69 -8.25
C HIS A 57 4.17 9.15 -8.17
N HIS A 58 3.98 9.81 -7.03
CA HIS A 58 4.48 11.16 -6.81
C HIS A 58 6.01 11.22 -6.88
N HIS A 59 6.69 10.22 -6.34
CA HIS A 59 8.15 10.15 -6.42
C HIS A 59 8.61 10.07 -7.88
N ALA A 60 7.96 9.24 -8.69
CA ALA A 60 8.28 9.09 -10.10
C ALA A 60 8.07 10.39 -10.89
N ASN A 61 7.18 11.26 -10.41
CA ASN A 61 6.87 12.55 -11.03
C ASN A 61 7.58 13.74 -10.34
N ALA A 62 8.58 13.45 -9.52
CA ALA A 62 9.36 14.44 -8.79
C ALA A 62 8.52 15.36 -7.88
N ASN A 63 7.38 14.86 -7.40
CA ASN A 63 6.51 15.57 -6.46
C ASN A 63 6.89 15.19 -5.02
N GLU A 64 7.91 15.86 -4.49
CA GLU A 64 8.42 15.54 -3.14
C GLU A 64 7.41 15.80 -2.03
N ARG A 65 6.65 16.88 -2.14
CA ARG A 65 5.63 17.22 -1.14
C ARG A 65 4.51 16.19 -1.10
N GLY A 66 4.00 15.82 -2.27
CA GLY A 66 2.95 14.79 -2.39
C GLY A 66 3.44 13.44 -1.87
N ARG A 67 4.66 13.07 -2.23
CA ARG A 67 5.28 11.84 -1.75
C ARG A 67 5.31 11.78 -0.22
N GLY A 68 5.81 12.83 0.43
CA GLY A 68 5.91 12.87 1.89
C GLY A 68 4.55 12.77 2.57
N MET A 69 3.57 13.53 2.08
CA MET A 69 2.20 13.47 2.59
C MET A 69 1.61 12.07 2.52
N LEU A 70 1.75 11.43 1.37
CA LEU A 70 1.15 10.12 1.13
C LEU A 70 1.90 9.00 1.89
N LEU A 71 3.20 9.11 2.06
CA LEU A 71 3.96 8.17 2.90
C LEU A 71 3.48 8.24 4.34
N ARG A 72 3.24 9.44 4.87
CA ARG A 72 2.72 9.61 6.23
C ARG A 72 1.33 8.99 6.38
N ARG A 73 0.45 9.25 5.43
CA ARG A 73 -0.90 8.69 5.43
C ARG A 73 -0.88 7.16 5.30
N ALA A 74 0.01 6.65 4.46
CA ALA A 74 0.18 5.21 4.30
C ALA A 74 0.56 4.56 5.63
N LEU A 75 1.57 5.11 6.30
CA LEU A 75 2.03 4.58 7.57
C LEU A 75 0.95 4.64 8.64
N ASP A 76 0.24 5.78 8.75
CA ASP A 76 -0.84 5.94 9.72
C ASP A 76 -1.92 4.87 9.52
N SER A 77 -2.33 4.62 8.27
CA SER A 77 -3.35 3.60 7.98
C SER A 77 -2.82 2.18 8.24
N LEU A 78 -1.61 1.87 7.80
CA LEU A 78 -1.04 0.54 8.00
C LEU A 78 -0.83 0.23 9.49
N GLU A 79 -0.50 1.23 10.30
CA GLU A 79 -0.35 1.05 11.75
C GLU A 79 -1.68 0.74 12.45
N ALA A 80 -2.81 1.12 11.85
CA ALA A 80 -4.14 0.81 12.38
C ALA A 80 -4.59 -0.64 12.07
N VAL A 81 -3.81 -1.38 11.29
CA VAL A 81 -4.16 -2.74 10.88
C VAL A 81 -3.47 -3.76 11.79
N THR A 82 -4.26 -4.71 12.29
CA THR A 82 -3.78 -5.76 13.21
C THR A 82 -3.76 -7.15 12.56
N TYR A 83 -3.98 -7.24 11.26
CA TYR A 83 -3.94 -8.51 10.54
C TYR A 83 -2.60 -9.22 10.73
N PRO A 84 -2.59 -10.56 10.81
CA PRO A 84 -1.33 -11.30 10.81
C PRO A 84 -0.55 -11.03 9.53
N ASP A 85 0.78 -11.06 9.63
CA ASP A 85 1.69 -10.80 8.51
C ASP A 85 1.79 -11.97 7.53
N THR A 86 0.89 -12.95 7.65
CA THR A 86 0.93 -14.20 6.88
C THR A 86 0.41 -14.06 5.45
N TRP A 87 -0.48 -13.11 5.21
CA TRP A 87 -1.09 -12.92 3.88
C TRP A 87 -0.46 -11.79 3.09
N VAL A 88 -0.14 -10.70 3.77
CA VAL A 88 0.53 -9.55 3.19
C VAL A 88 1.64 -9.13 4.16
N ASN A 89 2.79 -8.80 3.64
CA ASN A 89 3.99 -8.43 4.40
C ASN A 89 3.88 -7.03 5.03
N LEU A 90 2.90 -6.85 5.91
CA LEU A 90 2.57 -5.54 6.48
C LEU A 90 3.71 -4.95 7.30
N ASP A 91 4.42 -5.76 8.10
CA ASP A 91 5.53 -5.27 8.91
C ASP A 91 6.65 -4.70 8.05
N GLU A 92 6.98 -5.38 6.96
CA GLU A 92 7.99 -4.92 6.02
C GLU A 92 7.55 -3.61 5.34
N LEU A 93 6.28 -3.51 4.96
CA LEU A 93 5.76 -2.30 4.33
C LEU A 93 5.77 -1.11 5.30
N ARG A 94 5.39 -1.34 6.56
CA ARG A 94 5.46 -0.30 7.60
C ARG A 94 6.89 0.16 7.82
N ASP A 95 7.80 -0.78 7.94
CA ASP A 95 9.22 -0.47 8.13
C ASP A 95 9.79 0.35 6.97
N TRP A 96 9.48 -0.07 5.75
CA TRP A 96 9.91 0.66 4.56
C TRP A 96 9.36 2.08 4.56
N ALA A 97 8.07 2.26 4.89
CA ALA A 97 7.45 3.59 4.92
C ALA A 97 8.13 4.49 5.96
N ARG A 98 8.47 3.97 7.14
CA ARG A 98 9.18 4.73 8.17
C ARG A 98 10.56 5.16 7.66
N ARG A 99 11.30 4.25 7.04
CA ARG A 99 12.63 4.55 6.50
C ARG A 99 12.56 5.56 5.36
N ALA A 100 11.58 5.44 4.48
CA ALA A 100 11.40 6.36 3.37
C ALA A 100 10.99 7.76 3.82
N LEU A 101 10.22 7.86 4.91
CA LEU A 101 9.89 9.16 5.53
C LEU A 101 11.12 9.82 6.12
N ALA A 102 11.98 9.05 6.77
CA ALA A 102 13.20 9.57 7.38
C ALA A 102 14.27 9.92 6.34
N ASP A 103 14.36 9.13 5.28
CA ASP A 103 15.34 9.32 4.21
C ASP A 103 14.73 8.95 2.86
N PRO A 104 14.14 9.92 2.14
CA PRO A 104 13.52 9.63 0.84
C PRO A 104 14.49 9.09 -0.22
N GLN A 105 15.79 9.25 -0.03
CA GLN A 105 16.78 8.74 -0.99
C GLN A 105 16.78 7.21 -1.08
N ILE A 106 16.28 6.52 -0.06
CA ILE A 106 16.22 5.05 -0.10
C ILE A 106 15.34 4.55 -1.25
N ILE A 107 14.38 5.36 -1.70
CA ILE A 107 13.47 4.99 -2.79
C ILE A 107 14.22 4.75 -4.10
N GLU A 108 15.35 5.43 -4.29
CA GLU A 108 16.20 5.26 -5.48
C GLU A 108 16.89 3.89 -5.52
N HIS A 109 17.00 3.23 -4.38
CA HIS A 109 17.75 1.97 -4.24
C HIS A 109 16.88 0.80 -3.80
N GLU A 110 15.77 1.09 -3.11
CA GLU A 110 14.92 0.07 -2.52
C GLU A 110 13.47 0.50 -2.66
N VAL A 111 12.72 -0.11 -3.56
CA VAL A 111 11.27 0.07 -3.63
C VAL A 111 10.59 -1.05 -2.86
N PRO A 112 9.45 -0.77 -2.20
CA PRO A 112 8.77 -1.81 -1.47
C PRO A 112 8.12 -2.80 -2.44
N ARG A 113 8.01 -4.03 -2.00
CA ARG A 113 7.33 -5.07 -2.75
C ARG A 113 6.22 -5.64 -1.88
N VAL A 114 5.01 -5.73 -2.42
CA VAL A 114 3.91 -6.38 -1.72
C VAL A 114 3.99 -7.87 -1.98
N VAL A 115 4.08 -8.64 -0.90
CA VAL A 115 4.06 -10.10 -0.96
C VAL A 115 2.69 -10.55 -0.48
N TYR A 116 1.93 -11.15 -1.37
CA TYR A 116 0.58 -11.63 -1.11
C TYR A 116 0.53 -13.14 -1.25
N VAL A 117 0.12 -13.81 -0.16
CA VAL A 117 -0.08 -15.26 -0.14
C VAL A 117 -1.57 -15.50 0.10
N PRO A 118 -2.33 -15.89 -0.93
CA PRO A 118 -3.76 -16.14 -0.73
C PRO A 118 -3.98 -17.34 0.21
N PRO A 119 -5.10 -17.35 0.95
CA PRO A 119 -5.44 -18.49 1.78
C PRO A 119 -5.66 -19.74 0.92
N PRO A 120 -5.45 -20.94 1.49
CA PRO A 120 -5.63 -22.21 0.78
C PRO A 120 -7.08 -22.48 0.41
#